data_6176c12753de09e46b6f584d684dfc75
#
_entry.id   6176c12753de09e46b6f584d684dfc75
#
_cell.length_a   1.000
_cell.length_b   1.000
_cell.length_c   1.000
_cell.angle_alpha   90.00
_cell.angle_beta   90.00
_cell.angle_gamma   90.00
#
_symmetry.space_group_name_H-M   'P 1'
#
loop_
_entity.id
_entity.type
_entity.pdbx_description
1 polymer ?
#
loop_
_entity_poly.entity_id
_entity_poly.type
_entity_poly.pdbx_seq_one_letter_code
_entity_poly.pdbx_strand_id
1 'polypeptide(L)'
;MCDVTEELWWRDEDAEYIRHRSSRYPGATDLEPAWTLEAAADPRRIVLDPDPKSRTGAVRIIGYSASAGFVITIIATGGARAGVAWRSSGADLRDYEGQG
;
A
#
# COMPACT_ATOMS: atom_id res chain seq x y z
N MET A 1 5.94 5.00 20.55
CA MET A 1 5.00 4.12 19.87
C MET A 1 5.36 4.07 18.39
N CYS A 2 5.54 2.89 17.84
CA CYS A 2 5.94 2.76 16.45
C CYS A 2 4.75 2.92 15.52
N ASP A 3 4.96 3.69 14.46
CA ASP A 3 3.98 3.81 13.38
C ASP A 3 4.03 2.51 12.56
N VAL A 4 2.86 1.96 12.23
CA VAL A 4 2.75 0.74 11.43
C VAL A 4 3.51 0.89 10.10
N THR A 5 3.59 2.10 9.55
CA THR A 5 4.28 2.36 8.28
C THR A 5 5.79 2.18 8.39
N GLU A 6 6.38 2.40 9.56
CA GLU A 6 7.82 2.25 9.77
C GLU A 6 8.23 0.80 9.94
N GLU A 7 7.28 -0.08 10.29
CA GLU A 7 7.55 -1.49 10.55
C GLU A 7 7.00 -2.41 9.45
N LEU A 8 6.51 -1.83 8.36
CA LEU A 8 5.85 -2.60 7.30
C LEU A 8 6.77 -3.69 6.76
N TRP A 9 6.24 -4.90 6.66
CA TRP A 9 6.98 -6.03 6.13
C TRP A 9 6.07 -6.95 5.30
N TRP A 10 6.68 -7.74 4.43
CA TRP A 10 5.97 -8.62 3.52
C TRP A 10 6.37 -10.07 3.77
N ARG A 11 5.38 -10.97 3.78
CA ARG A 11 5.66 -12.40 3.66
C ARG A 11 6.09 -12.67 2.22
N ASP A 12 6.98 -13.66 2.04
CA ASP A 12 7.51 -13.97 0.70
C ASP A 12 6.42 -14.26 -0.31
N GLU A 13 5.40 -15.03 0.09
CA GLU A 13 4.29 -15.39 -0.82
C GLU A 13 3.45 -14.17 -1.21
N ASP A 14 3.23 -13.24 -0.30
CA ASP A 14 2.47 -12.02 -0.58
C ASP A 14 3.29 -11.07 -1.45
N ALA A 15 4.59 -11.01 -1.23
CA ALA A 15 5.49 -10.21 -2.06
C ALA A 15 5.49 -10.73 -3.50
N GLU A 16 5.54 -12.05 -3.69
CA GLU A 16 5.47 -12.64 -5.02
C GLU A 16 4.13 -12.34 -5.69
N TYR A 17 3.05 -12.34 -4.94
CA TYR A 17 1.72 -12.04 -5.48
C TYR A 17 1.69 -10.64 -6.10
N ILE A 18 2.23 -9.62 -5.41
CA ILE A 18 2.20 -8.26 -5.95
C ILE A 18 3.18 -8.06 -7.11
N ARG A 19 4.26 -8.83 -7.16
CA ARG A 19 5.20 -8.78 -8.29
C ARG A 19 4.60 -9.30 -9.58
N HIS A 20 3.61 -10.19 -9.48
CA HIS A 20 3.02 -10.87 -10.65
C HIS A 20 1.51 -10.67 -10.73
N ARG A 21 1.02 -9.55 -10.22
CA ARG A 21 -0.41 -9.28 -10.18
C ARG A 21 -1.05 -9.24 -11.57
N SER A 22 -0.31 -8.76 -12.57
CA SER A 22 -0.82 -8.65 -13.93
C SER A 22 -1.11 -10.01 -14.57
N SER A 23 -0.45 -11.07 -14.11
CA SER A 23 -0.73 -12.41 -14.64
C SER A 23 -2.06 -12.96 -14.17
N ARG A 24 -2.58 -12.45 -13.04
CA ARG A 24 -3.89 -12.86 -12.51
C ARG A 24 -5.01 -11.90 -12.92
N TYR A 25 -4.69 -10.60 -12.97
CA TYR A 25 -5.66 -9.56 -13.30
C TYR A 25 -5.13 -8.76 -14.48
N PRO A 26 -5.62 -9.02 -15.71
CA PRO A 26 -5.18 -8.26 -16.90
C PRO A 26 -5.35 -6.76 -16.68
N GLY A 27 -4.32 -6.00 -17.01
CA GLY A 27 -4.31 -4.56 -16.81
C GLY A 27 -3.85 -4.09 -15.44
N ALA A 28 -3.65 -5.02 -14.49
CA ALA A 28 -3.09 -4.66 -13.18
C ALA A 28 -1.61 -4.31 -13.31
N THR A 29 -1.13 -3.48 -12.39
CA THR A 29 0.28 -3.07 -12.34
C THR A 29 1.03 -4.00 -11.40
N ASP A 30 2.14 -4.58 -11.87
CA ASP A 30 3.04 -5.34 -11.01
C ASP A 30 3.82 -4.38 -10.13
N LEU A 31 4.02 -4.74 -8.87
CA LEU A 31 4.71 -3.90 -7.90
C LEU A 31 5.91 -4.62 -7.30
N GLU A 32 6.96 -3.85 -7.02
CA GLU A 32 8.07 -4.36 -6.21
C GLU A 32 7.77 -4.07 -4.74
N PRO A 33 7.99 -5.02 -3.82
CA PRO A 33 7.79 -4.75 -2.40
C PRO A 33 8.54 -3.53 -1.88
N ALA A 34 9.76 -3.27 -2.41
CA ALA A 34 10.53 -2.09 -2.02
C ALA A 34 9.79 -0.79 -2.31
N TRP A 35 8.98 -0.74 -3.37
CA TRP A 35 8.18 0.44 -3.71
C TRP A 35 7.10 0.71 -2.65
N THR A 36 6.53 -0.36 -2.08
CA THR A 36 5.53 -0.20 -1.03
C THR A 36 6.14 0.35 0.25
N LEU A 37 7.39 -0.01 0.53
CA LEU A 37 8.10 0.54 1.69
C LEU A 37 8.37 2.03 1.51
N GLU A 38 8.70 2.47 0.29
CA GLU A 38 8.84 3.89 -0.02
C GLU A 38 7.53 4.63 0.18
N ALA A 39 6.44 4.07 -0.33
CA ALA A 39 5.12 4.66 -0.18
C ALA A 39 4.72 4.78 1.28
N ALA A 40 5.01 3.76 2.08
CA ALA A 40 4.72 3.75 3.51
C ALA A 40 5.58 4.76 4.29
N ALA A 41 6.71 5.18 3.74
CA ALA A 41 7.59 6.17 4.34
C ALA A 41 7.35 7.59 3.80
N ASP A 42 6.45 7.77 2.85
CA ASP A 42 6.14 9.07 2.27
C ASP A 42 5.65 10.03 3.36
N PRO A 43 6.28 11.20 3.55
CA PRO A 43 5.84 12.17 4.57
C PRO A 43 4.40 12.64 4.37
N ARG A 44 3.88 12.55 3.15
CA ARG A 44 2.50 12.94 2.83
C ARG A 44 1.53 11.76 2.79
N ARG A 45 1.96 10.61 3.24
CA ARG A 45 1.11 9.41 3.23
C ARG A 45 -0.17 9.62 4.02
N ILE A 46 -1.22 8.92 3.59
CA ILE A 46 -2.48 8.86 4.33
C ILE A 46 -2.53 7.50 5.02
N VAL A 47 -2.85 7.49 6.30
CA VAL A 47 -3.01 6.25 7.07
C VAL A 47 -4.42 6.22 7.64
N LEU A 48 -5.19 5.20 7.25
CA LEU A 48 -6.52 4.96 7.79
C LEU A 48 -6.45 3.74 8.71
N ASP A 49 -6.54 3.97 10.01
CA ASP A 49 -6.37 2.94 11.03
C ASP A 49 -7.54 3.00 12.02
N PRO A 50 -8.54 2.14 11.91
CA PRO A 50 -8.66 1.09 10.87
C PRO A 50 -9.16 1.63 9.53
N ASP A 51 -8.94 0.84 8.48
CA ASP A 51 -9.50 1.12 7.16
C ASP A 51 -11.03 0.99 7.25
N PRO A 52 -11.81 2.04 6.91
CA PRO A 52 -13.28 1.97 7.02
C PRO A 52 -13.91 0.91 6.11
N LYS A 53 -13.20 0.43 5.10
CA LYS A 53 -13.68 -0.62 4.21
C LYS A 53 -13.30 -2.03 4.69
N SER A 54 -12.49 -2.13 5.74
CA SER A 54 -12.05 -3.42 6.27
C SER A 54 -13.03 -3.96 7.28
N ARG A 55 -13.30 -5.26 7.22
CA ARG A 55 -14.11 -5.96 8.22
C ARG A 55 -13.24 -6.53 9.35
N THR A 56 -11.94 -6.51 9.19
CA THR A 56 -11.00 -7.16 10.12
C THR A 56 -10.10 -6.18 10.84
N GLY A 57 -10.34 -4.88 10.68
CA GLY A 57 -9.52 -3.87 11.34
C GLY A 57 -8.16 -3.64 10.67
N ALA A 58 -8.06 -3.95 9.39
CA ALA A 58 -6.83 -3.68 8.64
C ALA A 58 -6.55 -2.19 8.54
N VAL A 59 -5.31 -1.84 8.24
CA VAL A 59 -4.85 -0.47 8.06
C VAL A 59 -4.65 -0.22 6.58
N ARG A 60 -5.14 0.91 6.08
CA ARG A 60 -4.92 1.34 4.69
C ARG A 60 -3.88 2.45 4.68
N ILE A 61 -2.85 2.27 3.87
CA ILE A 61 -1.77 3.24 3.69
C ILE A 61 -1.76 3.67 2.23
N ILE A 62 -1.78 4.97 1.98
CA ILE A 62 -1.75 5.53 0.62
C ILE A 62 -0.57 6.49 0.55
N GLY A 63 0.42 6.17 -0.28
CA GLY A 63 1.63 6.97 -0.37
C GLY A 63 2.29 6.88 -1.73
N TYR A 64 3.22 7.81 -1.98
CA TYR A 64 3.93 7.90 -3.25
C TYR A 64 5.26 7.14 -3.18
N SER A 65 5.56 6.37 -4.21
CA SER A 65 6.85 5.71 -4.38
C SER A 65 7.64 6.45 -5.47
N ALA A 66 8.78 7.02 -5.11
CA ALA A 66 9.63 7.71 -6.07
C ALA A 66 10.21 6.74 -7.11
N SER A 67 10.55 5.53 -6.68
CA SER A 67 11.08 4.51 -7.60
C SER A 67 10.05 4.03 -8.60
N ALA A 68 8.80 3.86 -8.15
CA ALA A 68 7.70 3.45 -9.03
C ALA A 68 7.18 4.61 -9.88
N GLY A 69 7.21 5.82 -9.34
CA GLY A 69 6.69 7.00 -10.02
C GLY A 69 5.18 7.18 -9.91
N PHE A 70 4.54 6.51 -8.95
CA PHE A 70 3.09 6.65 -8.75
C PHE A 70 2.71 6.37 -7.29
N VAL A 71 1.46 6.69 -6.95
CA VAL A 71 0.89 6.48 -5.63
C VAL A 71 0.44 5.03 -5.49
N ILE A 72 0.70 4.45 -4.34
CA ILE A 72 0.39 3.03 -4.04
C ILE A 72 -0.51 2.96 -2.83
N THR A 73 -1.52 2.07 -2.89
CA THR A 73 -2.37 1.73 -1.76
C THR A 73 -1.93 0.38 -1.21
N ILE A 74 -1.71 0.31 0.11
CA ILE A 74 -1.25 -0.89 0.80
C ILE A 74 -2.25 -1.22 1.89
N ILE A 75 -2.62 -2.49 2.01
CA ILE A 75 -3.46 -2.98 3.10
C ILE A 75 -2.58 -3.81 4.02
N ALA A 76 -2.46 -3.39 5.29
CA ALA A 76 -1.67 -4.08 6.29
C ALA A 76 -2.55 -4.63 7.39
N THR A 77 -2.14 -5.74 7.99
CA THR A 77 -2.85 -6.39 9.08
C THR A 77 -2.01 -6.31 10.36
N GLY A 78 -2.42 -7.01 11.41
CA GLY A 78 -1.75 -6.97 12.69
C GLY A 78 -0.24 -7.21 12.58
N GLY A 79 0.55 -6.48 13.37
CA GLY A 79 2.00 -6.56 13.34
C GLY A 79 2.63 -5.91 12.12
N ALA A 80 1.93 -5.00 11.47
CA ALA A 80 2.41 -4.26 10.29
C ALA A 80 2.73 -5.18 9.09
N ARG A 81 2.03 -6.31 9.00
CA ARG A 81 2.21 -7.24 7.89
C ARG A 81 1.40 -6.74 6.68
N ALA A 82 2.09 -6.39 5.62
CA ALA A 82 1.44 -6.01 4.36
C ALA A 82 0.82 -7.26 3.72
N GLY A 83 -0.47 -7.21 3.38
CA GLY A 83 -1.17 -8.34 2.78
C GLY A 83 -1.38 -8.19 1.29
N VAL A 84 -1.62 -6.98 0.83
CA VAL A 84 -1.81 -6.69 -0.60
C VAL A 84 -1.52 -5.22 -0.85
N ALA A 85 -1.13 -4.91 -2.08
CA ALA A 85 -0.92 -3.52 -2.51
C ALA A 85 -1.26 -3.42 -3.99
N TRP A 86 -1.64 -2.20 -4.40
CA TRP A 86 -1.92 -1.93 -5.81
C TRP A 86 -1.64 -0.46 -6.10
N ARG A 87 -1.48 -0.15 -7.39
CA ARG A 87 -1.36 1.23 -7.81
C ARG A 87 -2.67 1.95 -7.51
N SER A 88 -2.59 3.05 -6.78
CA SER A 88 -3.78 3.80 -6.36
C SER A 88 -4.56 4.33 -7.57
N SER A 89 -5.88 4.33 -7.43
CA SER A 89 -6.79 4.87 -8.44
C SER A 89 -8.07 5.33 -7.73
N GLY A 90 -8.95 6.01 -8.46
CA GLY A 90 -10.24 6.42 -7.93
C GLY A 90 -10.13 7.26 -6.67
N ALA A 91 -10.90 6.88 -5.65
CA ALA A 91 -11.01 7.66 -4.41
C ALA A 91 -9.68 7.77 -3.67
N ASP A 92 -8.89 6.68 -3.62
CA ASP A 92 -7.61 6.71 -2.92
C ASP A 92 -6.66 7.73 -3.54
N LEU A 93 -6.58 7.75 -4.87
CA LEU A 93 -5.70 8.67 -5.57
C LEU A 93 -6.20 10.11 -5.40
N ARG A 94 -7.50 10.33 -5.50
CA ARG A 94 -8.08 11.67 -5.29
C ARG A 94 -7.81 12.17 -3.87
N ASP A 95 -7.94 11.30 -2.87
CA ASP A 95 -7.69 11.69 -1.48
C ASP A 95 -6.23 12.09 -1.28
N TYR A 96 -5.30 11.34 -1.86
CA TYR A 96 -3.88 11.65 -1.77
C TYR A 96 -3.56 12.97 -2.46
N GLU A 97 -4.03 13.15 -3.69
CA GLU A 97 -3.76 14.36 -4.47
C GLU A 97 -4.46 15.58 -3.91
N GLY A 98 -5.60 15.40 -3.22
CA GLY A 98 -6.39 16.50 -2.68
C GLY A 98 -5.86 17.06 -1.37
N GLN A 99 -4.89 16.43 -0.72
CA GLN A 99 -4.31 17.01 0.49
C GLN A 99 -3.40 18.17 0.12
N GLY A 100 -3.66 19.28 0.71
CA GLY A 100 -3.04 20.52 0.32
C GLY A 100 -1.60 20.68 0.64
#